data_d12e0ab2803348b9ea74ba1e154bb5c0
#
_entry.id   d12e0ab2803348b9ea74ba1e154bb5c0
#
_cell.length_a   1.000
_cell.length_b   1.000
_cell.length_c   1.000
_cell.angle_alpha   90.00
_cell.angle_beta   90.00
_cell.angle_gamma   90.00
#
_symmetry.space_group_name_H-M   'P 1'
#
loop_
_entity.id
_entity.type
_entity.pdbx_description
1 polymer ?
#
loop_
_entity_poly.entity_id
_entity_poly.type
_entity_poly.pdbx_seq_one_letter_code
_entity_poly.pdbx_strand_id
1 'polypeptide(L)'
;MKEKMERFARGEFDDCLPKVELPEKPLSWEMEPETDFIGYLRFRSENGLRIRGYVLCSDGNMKIGTQQFYGKNIKIEFTYSSKNAVDGDKKRGKLILITNAGEFLVLFEVLIRKNAAEEGEALHE
;
A
#
# COMPACT_ATOMS: atom_id res chain seq x y z
N MET A 1 23.12 17.10 28.08
CA MET A 1 22.01 16.38 27.65
C MET A 1 20.96 17.19 27.01
N LYS A 2 20.67 18.26 27.60
CA LYS A 2 19.77 19.16 27.02
C LYS A 2 20.19 19.49 25.61
N GLU A 3 21.45 19.70 25.42
CA GLU A 3 21.98 19.93 24.14
C GLU A 3 21.71 18.78 23.21
N LYS A 4 21.81 17.60 23.71
CA LYS A 4 21.54 16.45 22.91
C LYS A 4 20.09 16.42 22.49
N MET A 5 19.21 16.80 23.38
CA MET A 5 17.82 16.87 23.02
C MET A 5 17.58 17.89 21.95
N GLU A 6 18.25 18.98 22.04
CA GLU A 6 18.10 20.00 21.04
C GLU A 6 18.57 19.55 19.69
N ARG A 7 19.65 18.82 19.66
CA ARG A 7 20.14 18.31 18.40
C ARG A 7 19.14 17.37 17.77
N PHE A 8 18.52 16.55 18.58
CA PHE A 8 17.49 15.67 18.07
C PHE A 8 16.38 16.46 17.46
N ALA A 9 16.00 17.53 18.11
CA ALA A 9 14.89 18.31 17.62
C ALA A 9 15.23 18.99 16.30
N ARG A 10 16.48 19.15 15.98
CA ARG A 10 16.82 19.89 14.81
C ARG A 10 17.29 19.08 13.64
N GLY A 11 17.87 18.01 13.83
CA GLY A 11 18.34 17.32 12.66
C GLY A 11 18.92 15.99 12.95
N GLU A 12 19.73 15.90 13.98
CA GLU A 12 20.33 14.63 14.31
C GLU A 12 19.29 13.59 14.60
N PHE A 13 18.20 14.04 15.18
CA PHE A 13 17.14 13.12 15.51
C PHE A 13 16.55 12.54 14.23
N ASP A 14 16.44 13.36 13.22
CA ASP A 14 15.89 12.92 11.95
C ASP A 14 16.80 11.91 11.29
N ASP A 15 18.10 12.00 11.54
CA ASP A 15 19.02 11.05 10.95
C ASP A 15 18.83 9.66 11.49
N CYS A 16 18.12 9.52 12.59
CA CYS A 16 17.86 8.21 13.18
C CYS A 16 16.57 7.57 12.67
N LEU A 17 15.88 8.25 11.79
CA LEU A 17 14.62 7.74 11.27
C LEU A 17 14.81 7.23 9.85
N PRO A 18 14.09 6.18 9.50
CA PRO A 18 14.16 5.70 8.13
C PRO A 18 13.52 6.69 7.19
N LYS A 19 13.97 6.66 5.95
CA LYS A 19 13.40 7.46 4.90
C LYS A 19 12.66 6.52 3.98
N VAL A 20 11.35 6.65 3.92
CA VAL A 20 10.51 5.69 3.24
C VAL A 20 10.32 6.11 1.79
N GLU A 21 10.61 5.17 0.89
CA GLU A 21 10.37 5.38 -0.53
C GLU A 21 9.16 4.57 -0.94
N LEU A 22 8.09 5.26 -1.32
CA LEU A 22 6.84 4.66 -1.73
C LEU A 22 6.71 4.72 -3.25
N PRO A 23 5.86 3.86 -3.83
CA PRO A 23 5.59 3.96 -5.27
C PRO A 23 5.05 5.34 -5.61
N GLU A 24 5.45 5.86 -6.75
CA GLU A 24 5.04 7.19 -7.16
C GLU A 24 3.59 7.23 -7.56
N LYS A 25 3.07 6.13 -8.07
CA LYS A 25 1.71 6.09 -8.56
C LYS A 25 0.82 5.30 -7.63
N PRO A 26 -0.46 5.62 -7.60
CA PRO A 26 -1.39 4.81 -6.80
C PRO A 26 -1.44 3.39 -7.32
N LEU A 27 -1.84 2.49 -6.47
CA LEU A 27 -2.07 1.12 -6.89
C LEU A 27 -3.32 1.09 -7.76
N SER A 28 -3.27 0.27 -8.79
CA SER A 28 -4.38 0.23 -9.74
C SER A 28 -4.42 -1.13 -10.42
N TRP A 29 -5.62 -1.70 -10.53
CA TRP A 29 -5.78 -2.97 -11.22
C TRP A 29 -7.21 -3.14 -11.67
N GLU A 30 -7.40 -4.11 -12.58
CA GLU A 30 -8.72 -4.52 -13.04
C GLU A 30 -9.00 -5.91 -12.53
N MET A 31 -10.27 -6.15 -12.23
CA MET A 31 -10.70 -7.48 -11.81
C MET A 31 -12.16 -7.68 -12.14
N GLU A 32 -12.58 -8.93 -12.13
CA GLU A 32 -13.96 -9.27 -12.40
C GLU A 32 -14.80 -9.14 -11.15
N PRO A 33 -16.14 -8.99 -11.32
CA PRO A 33 -17.02 -8.97 -10.16
C PRO A 33 -16.97 -10.30 -9.43
N GLU A 34 -17.15 -10.24 -8.11
CA GLU A 34 -17.26 -11.42 -7.26
C GLU A 34 -16.06 -12.34 -7.35
N THR A 35 -14.88 -11.73 -7.42
CA THR A 35 -13.63 -12.49 -7.39
C THR A 35 -12.71 -11.87 -6.35
N ASP A 36 -11.58 -12.52 -6.15
CA ASP A 36 -10.56 -12.01 -5.24
C ASP A 36 -9.30 -11.70 -6.02
N PHE A 37 -8.66 -10.61 -5.66
CA PHE A 37 -7.41 -10.20 -6.27
C PHE A 37 -6.33 -10.15 -5.20
N ILE A 38 -5.20 -10.80 -5.44
CA ILE A 38 -4.09 -10.78 -4.51
C ILE A 38 -3.02 -9.87 -5.09
N GLY A 39 -2.65 -8.87 -4.31
CA GLY A 39 -1.64 -7.93 -4.75
C GLY A 39 -0.63 -7.67 -3.65
N TYR A 40 0.35 -6.85 -3.97
CA TYR A 40 1.42 -6.55 -3.04
C TYR A 40 1.74 -5.08 -3.06
N LEU A 41 1.95 -4.53 -1.87
CA LEU A 41 2.46 -3.19 -1.73
C LEU A 41 3.93 -3.30 -1.32
N ARG A 42 4.81 -2.67 -2.09
CA ARG A 42 6.24 -2.73 -1.82
C ARG A 42 6.77 -1.33 -1.59
N PHE A 43 7.58 -1.21 -0.57
CA PHE A 43 8.28 0.05 -0.32
C PHE A 43 9.56 -0.27 0.43
N ARG A 44 10.43 0.70 0.51
CA ARG A 44 11.74 0.43 1.07
C ARG A 44 12.29 1.66 1.76
N SER A 45 13.37 1.46 2.50
CA SER A 45 14.08 2.51 3.18
C SER A 45 15.17 3.03 2.26
N GLU A 46 15.18 4.34 2.02
CA GLU A 46 16.21 4.95 1.18
C GLU A 46 17.54 5.08 1.89
N ASN A 47 17.51 5.22 3.20
CA ASN A 47 18.74 5.47 3.95
C ASN A 47 19.22 4.27 4.74
N GLY A 48 18.65 3.09 4.50
CA GLY A 48 19.15 1.88 5.13
C GLY A 48 18.69 1.64 6.54
N LEU A 49 17.94 2.54 7.12
CA LEU A 49 17.40 2.33 8.45
C LEU A 49 16.11 1.54 8.35
N ARG A 50 15.86 0.70 9.36
CA ARG A 50 14.71 -0.20 9.29
C ARG A 50 13.41 0.52 9.56
N ILE A 51 12.42 0.20 8.73
CA ILE A 51 11.08 0.75 8.86
C ILE A 51 10.27 -0.21 9.71
N ARG A 52 9.60 0.33 10.71
CA ARG A 52 8.74 -0.46 11.57
C ARG A 52 7.39 0.21 11.63
N GLY A 53 6.34 -0.59 11.49
CA GLY A 53 5.03 -0.01 11.56
C GLY A 53 3.95 -1.00 11.23
N TYR A 54 2.79 -0.47 10.89
CA TYR A 54 1.67 -1.31 10.50
C TYR A 54 0.83 -0.57 9.48
N VAL A 55 -0.03 -1.34 8.82
CA VAL A 55 -0.85 -0.83 7.74
C VAL A 55 -2.32 -1.01 8.09
N LEU A 56 -3.10 0.02 7.79
CA LEU A 56 -4.55 0.01 7.97
C LEU A 56 -5.19 0.26 6.63
N CYS A 57 -6.38 -0.26 6.44
CA CYS A 57 -7.12 -0.02 5.21
C CYS A 57 -8.49 0.51 5.54
N SER A 58 -8.93 1.49 4.77
CA SER A 58 -10.23 2.10 4.98
C SER A 58 -11.36 1.32 4.33
N ASP A 59 -11.03 0.36 3.47
CA ASP A 59 -12.02 -0.37 2.70
C ASP A 59 -12.21 -1.76 3.29
N GLY A 60 -13.44 -2.09 3.67
CA GLY A 60 -13.72 -3.39 4.26
C GLY A 60 -13.56 -4.55 3.32
N ASN A 61 -13.46 -4.30 2.01
CA ASN A 61 -13.28 -5.36 1.04
C ASN A 61 -11.82 -5.76 0.87
N MET A 62 -10.92 -5.07 1.53
CA MET A 62 -9.51 -5.39 1.44
C MET A 62 -9.03 -6.01 2.73
N LYS A 63 -8.34 -7.12 2.61
CA LYS A 63 -7.74 -7.81 3.74
C LYS A 63 -6.24 -7.77 3.60
N ILE A 64 -5.57 -7.43 4.69
CA ILE A 64 -4.12 -7.34 4.72
C ILE A 64 -3.60 -8.62 5.36
N GLY A 65 -2.71 -9.30 4.66
CA GLY A 65 -2.17 -10.55 5.16
C GLY A 65 -1.33 -10.38 6.40
N THR A 66 -0.44 -9.40 6.39
CA THR A 66 0.40 -9.11 7.54
C THR A 66 0.33 -7.62 7.79
N GLN A 67 -0.30 -7.24 8.89
CA GLN A 67 -0.52 -5.82 9.15
C GLN A 67 0.70 -5.13 9.71
N GLN A 68 1.58 -5.86 10.38
CA GLN A 68 2.79 -5.28 10.95
C GLN A 68 3.97 -5.61 10.08
N PHE A 69 4.94 -4.69 10.04
CA PHE A 69 6.12 -4.92 9.23
C PHE A 69 7.35 -4.34 9.88
N TYR A 70 8.51 -4.86 9.50
CA TYR A 70 9.78 -4.41 10.00
C TYR A 70 10.87 -4.81 9.02
N GLY A 71 11.70 -3.84 8.64
CA GLY A 71 12.81 -4.16 7.76
C GLY A 71 13.15 -3.00 6.84
N LYS A 72 14.07 -3.25 5.94
CA LYS A 72 14.51 -2.25 4.98
C LYS A 72 13.73 -2.33 3.68
N ASN A 73 13.28 -3.51 3.33
CA ASN A 73 12.46 -3.74 2.15
C ASN A 73 11.19 -4.40 2.61
N ILE A 74 10.08 -3.74 2.37
CA ILE A 74 8.80 -4.18 2.89
C ILE A 74 7.91 -4.62 1.74
N LYS A 75 7.27 -5.77 1.91
CA LYS A 75 6.32 -6.29 0.95
C LYS A 75 5.08 -6.72 1.73
N ILE A 76 3.97 -6.09 1.44
CA ILE A 76 2.72 -6.36 2.14
C ILE A 76 1.77 -6.99 1.16
N GLU A 77 1.30 -8.19 1.48
CA GLU A 77 0.34 -8.89 0.65
C GLU A 77 -1.06 -8.48 1.08
N PHE A 78 -1.92 -8.22 0.09
CA PHE A 78 -3.31 -7.91 0.39
C PHE A 78 -4.21 -8.66 -0.57
N THR A 79 -5.44 -8.88 -0.15
CA THR A 79 -6.47 -9.51 -0.96
C THR A 79 -7.64 -8.56 -1.04
N TYR A 80 -8.05 -8.23 -2.24
CA TYR A 80 -9.21 -7.38 -2.45
C TYR A 80 -10.34 -8.22 -3.00
N SER A 81 -11.52 -8.09 -2.39
CA SER A 81 -12.69 -8.85 -2.82
C SER A 81 -13.65 -7.90 -3.55
N SER A 82 -14.07 -8.33 -4.73
CA SER A 82 -15.05 -7.58 -5.49
C SER A 82 -16.46 -8.11 -5.28
N LYS A 83 -16.68 -8.77 -4.16
CA LYS A 83 -18.00 -9.24 -3.81
C LYS A 83 -18.96 -8.07 -3.76
N ASN A 84 -20.11 -8.23 -4.36
CA ASN A 84 -21.15 -7.18 -4.44
C ASN A 84 -20.78 -6.05 -5.38
N ALA A 85 -19.75 -6.18 -6.18
CA ALA A 85 -19.44 -5.20 -7.19
C ALA A 85 -20.04 -5.64 -8.51
N VAL A 86 -20.27 -4.70 -9.40
CA VAL A 86 -20.83 -4.99 -10.71
C VAL A 86 -19.92 -4.46 -11.79
N ASP A 87 -20.12 -4.98 -12.99
CA ASP A 87 -19.36 -4.54 -14.16
C ASP A 87 -19.45 -3.03 -14.32
N GLY A 88 -18.29 -2.39 -14.48
CA GLY A 88 -18.24 -0.96 -14.65
C GLY A 88 -17.98 -0.19 -13.38
N ASP A 89 -18.04 -0.84 -12.23
CA ASP A 89 -17.77 -0.14 -10.98
C ASP A 89 -16.30 0.25 -10.90
N LYS A 90 -16.07 1.39 -10.30
CA LYS A 90 -14.72 1.84 -10.01
C LYS A 90 -14.62 2.06 -8.51
N LYS A 91 -13.78 1.29 -7.85
CA LYS A 91 -13.63 1.36 -6.41
C LYS A 91 -12.34 2.07 -6.07
N ARG A 92 -12.38 2.91 -5.07
CA ARG A 92 -11.22 3.66 -4.62
C ARG A 92 -11.10 3.56 -3.13
N GLY A 93 -9.87 3.59 -2.67
CA GLY A 93 -9.62 3.55 -1.25
C GLY A 93 -8.20 3.94 -0.96
N LYS A 94 -7.82 3.77 0.29
CA LYS A 94 -6.50 4.15 0.72
C LYS A 94 -5.99 3.20 1.77
N LEU A 95 -4.68 3.00 1.74
CA LEU A 95 -3.97 2.29 2.77
C LEU A 95 -3.22 3.33 3.58
N ILE A 96 -3.25 3.16 4.88
CA ILE A 96 -2.58 4.09 5.78
C ILE A 96 -1.42 3.35 6.42
N LEU A 97 -0.21 3.86 6.20
CA LEU A 97 0.98 3.29 6.77
C LEU A 97 1.38 4.13 7.98
N ILE A 98 1.43 3.51 9.14
CA ILE A 98 1.85 4.20 10.36
C ILE A 98 3.19 3.62 10.74
N THR A 99 4.23 4.43 10.59
CA THR A 99 5.59 3.94 10.73
C THR A 99 6.38 4.80 11.68
N ASN A 100 7.56 4.33 12.01
CA ASN A 100 8.48 5.11 12.83
C ASN A 100 9.05 6.30 12.06
N ALA A 101 8.71 6.44 10.77
CA ALA A 101 9.09 7.60 9.98
C ALA A 101 7.91 8.52 9.71
N GLY A 102 6.72 8.22 10.27
CA GLY A 102 5.54 9.03 10.09
C GLY A 102 4.42 8.26 9.44
N GLU A 103 3.38 8.97 9.07
CA GLU A 103 2.22 8.38 8.42
C GLU A 103 2.28 8.63 6.93
N PHE A 104 1.90 7.64 6.16
CA PHE A 104 1.88 7.74 4.70
C PHE A 104 0.57 7.18 4.18
N LEU A 105 0.09 7.76 3.09
CA LEU A 105 -1.12 7.29 2.42
C LEU A 105 -0.75 6.69 1.08
N VAL A 106 -1.33 5.53 0.79
CA VAL A 106 -1.19 4.90 -0.51
C VAL A 106 -2.58 4.72 -1.05
N LEU A 107 -2.89 5.39 -2.15
CA LEU A 107 -4.20 5.31 -2.75
C LEU A 107 -4.29 4.12 -3.68
N PHE A 108 -5.50 3.56 -3.82
CA PHE A 108 -5.70 2.50 -4.78
C PHE A 108 -7.00 2.71 -5.51
N GLU A 109 -7.04 2.14 -6.72
CA GLU A 109 -8.21 2.23 -7.57
C GLU A 109 -8.39 0.88 -8.24
N VAL A 110 -9.61 0.37 -8.23
CA VAL A 110 -9.94 -0.92 -8.82
C VAL A 110 -11.03 -0.71 -9.83
N LEU A 111 -10.79 -1.18 -11.03
CA LEU A 111 -11.81 -1.15 -12.07
C LEU A 111 -12.42 -2.53 -12.18
N ILE A 112 -13.73 -2.60 -12.00
CA ILE A 112 -14.45 -3.87 -12.04
C ILE A 112 -14.97 -4.04 -13.45
N ARG A 113 -14.49 -5.07 -14.14
CA ARG A 113 -14.89 -5.34 -15.50
C ARG A 113 -15.16 -6.82 -15.66
N LYS A 114 -16.38 -7.12 -16.08
CA LYS A 114 -16.75 -8.49 -16.32
C LYS A 114 -15.96 -9.02 -17.51
N ASN A 115 -15.42 -10.22 -17.35
CA ASN A 115 -14.65 -10.85 -18.42
C ASN A 115 -13.42 -10.06 -18.80
N ALA A 116 -12.79 -9.43 -17.82
CA ALA A 116 -11.60 -8.63 -18.10
C ALA A 116 -10.54 -9.45 -18.84
N ALA A 117 -10.33 -10.68 -18.42
CA ALA A 117 -9.35 -11.52 -19.08
C ALA A 117 -9.83 -11.99 -20.45
N GLU A 118 -11.12 -12.22 -20.55
CA GLU A 118 -11.68 -12.65 -21.82
C GLU A 118 -11.68 -11.55 -22.84
N GLU A 119 -11.85 -10.35 -22.36
CA GLU A 119 -11.79 -9.22 -23.25
C GLU A 119 -10.47 -9.19 -24.00
N GLY A 120 -9.42 -9.47 -23.28
CA GLY A 120 -8.12 -9.52 -23.93
C GLY A 120 -8.06 -10.58 -24.98
N GLU A 121 -8.71 -11.68 -24.74
CA GLU A 121 -8.74 -12.74 -25.72
C GLU A 121 -9.61 -12.39 -26.91
N ALA A 122 -10.74 -11.80 -26.63
CA ALA A 122 -11.66 -11.46 -27.71
C ALA A 122 -11.03 -10.49 -28.68
N LEU A 123 -10.15 -9.67 -28.20
CA LEU A 123 -9.56 -8.68 -29.06
C LEU A 123 -8.72 -9.25 -30.17
N HIS A 124 -8.19 -10.45 -29.97
CA HIS A 124 -7.33 -10.98 -31.01
C HIS A 124 -8.06 -11.95 -31.91
N GLU A 125 -9.32 -12.01 -31.79
CA GLU A 125 -10.09 -12.75 -32.72
C GLU A 125 -10.44 -11.90 -33.92
#